data_890ee356815b0a80d66badb22cca6047
#
_entry.id   890ee356815b0a80d66badb22cca6047
#
_cell.length_a   1.000
_cell.length_b   1.000
_cell.length_c   1.000
_cell.angle_alpha   90.00
_cell.angle_beta   90.00
_cell.angle_gamma   90.00
#
_symmetry.space_group_name_H-M   'P 1'
#
loop_
_entity.id
_entity.type
_entity.pdbx_description
1 polymer ?
#
loop_
_entity_poly.entity_id
_entity_poly.type
_entity_poly.pdbx_seq_one_letter_code
_entity_poly.pdbx_strand_id
1 'polypeptide(L)'
;MPSFARLLAERPVLLADGATGTNYQNMGIEPGVAPEEWVVDSPENVQELHRRFVAAGSDIVLTCSFGGSSLRLADEALHGRAIEVNRRAAELAREAVGDDVLVAGSLGPTGHLTEPLGPLTQDLAVSTYAEQARALADGGVDLLVLETFFSLDEGLWALEGIQSASDLPLVVSYSYDQGTKTMMGLSPTQVVEAFAPLGITAIGANCGKSLADTDVIVEELVAAVGGLPLWVKPNAGIPRMVGDAVIYDAGPADLAEHVRGYVDRGARIVGGCCGSTPEHIAAIAAVLGR
;
A
#
# COMPACT_ATOMS: atom_id res chain seq x y z
N MET A 1 13.90 17.19 5.98
CA MET A 1 12.83 16.29 5.48
C MET A 1 11.61 16.39 6.37
N PRO A 2 10.39 16.47 5.85
CA PRO A 2 9.18 16.34 6.68
C PRO A 2 9.11 14.93 7.24
N SER A 3 8.77 14.76 8.52
CA SER A 3 8.46 13.44 9.06
C SER A 3 6.98 13.14 8.90
N PHE A 4 6.62 11.85 8.79
CA PHE A 4 5.22 11.42 8.68
C PHE A 4 4.37 11.94 9.84
N ALA A 5 4.86 11.84 11.07
CA ALA A 5 4.18 12.35 12.26
C ALA A 5 3.96 13.88 12.20
N ARG A 6 4.95 14.63 11.70
CA ARG A 6 4.85 16.09 11.55
C ARG A 6 3.75 16.44 10.52
N LEU A 7 3.77 15.81 9.34
CA LEU A 7 2.76 16.09 8.31
C LEU A 7 1.35 15.71 8.77
N LEU A 8 1.18 14.59 9.49
CA LEU A 8 -0.11 14.23 10.11
C LEU A 8 -0.59 15.26 11.15
N ALA A 9 0.32 15.93 11.85
CA ALA A 9 -0.05 16.98 12.81
C ALA A 9 -0.39 18.31 12.13
N GLU A 10 0.32 18.65 11.04
CA GLU A 10 0.20 19.95 10.36
C GLU A 10 -0.93 19.98 9.31
N ARG A 11 -1.28 18.84 8.70
CA ARG A 11 -2.26 18.77 7.61
C ARG A 11 -3.51 18.00 8.01
N PRO A 12 -4.69 18.45 7.60
CA PRO A 12 -5.95 17.76 7.91
C PRO A 12 -6.01 16.39 7.23
N VAL A 13 -5.42 16.25 6.05
CA VAL A 13 -5.36 15.01 5.26
C VAL A 13 -4.07 14.95 4.46
N LEU A 14 -3.49 13.75 4.32
CA LEU A 14 -2.38 13.45 3.42
C LEU A 14 -2.89 12.67 2.23
N LEU A 15 -2.38 12.99 1.05
CA LEU A 15 -2.70 12.30 -0.20
C LEU A 15 -1.57 11.34 -0.57
N ALA A 16 -1.85 10.05 -0.52
CA ALA A 16 -0.97 9.01 -1.05
C ALA A 16 -1.20 8.83 -2.55
N ASP A 17 -0.31 8.11 -3.19
CA ASP A 17 -0.36 7.80 -4.61
C ASP A 17 -1.48 6.80 -5.00
N GLY A 18 -1.44 6.40 -6.29
CA GLY A 18 -2.33 5.41 -6.87
C GLY A 18 -1.68 4.04 -7.06
N ALA A 19 -2.17 3.31 -8.06
CA ALA A 19 -1.71 1.95 -8.37
C ALA A 19 -0.31 1.92 -8.99
N THR A 20 0.53 1.00 -8.53
CA THR A 20 1.81 0.71 -9.19
C THR A 20 1.61 -0.23 -10.37
N GLY A 21 1.16 -1.45 -10.14
CA GLY A 21 1.07 -2.49 -11.17
C GLY A 21 0.19 -2.12 -12.37
N THR A 22 -1.01 -1.56 -12.14
CA THR A 22 -1.91 -1.13 -13.24
C THR A 22 -1.26 -0.06 -14.12
N ASN A 23 -0.53 0.89 -13.52
CA ASN A 23 0.13 1.93 -14.31
C ASN A 23 1.33 1.38 -15.09
N TYR A 24 2.10 0.45 -14.53
CA TYR A 24 3.18 -0.20 -15.29
C TYR A 24 2.65 -1.03 -16.46
N GLN A 25 1.50 -1.70 -16.31
CA GLN A 25 0.83 -2.35 -17.45
C GLN A 25 0.49 -1.33 -18.54
N ASN A 26 -0.04 -0.18 -18.18
CA ASN A 26 -0.31 0.91 -19.12
C ASN A 26 0.97 1.52 -19.73
N MET A 27 2.10 1.43 -19.04
CA MET A 27 3.42 1.88 -19.50
C MET A 27 4.17 0.80 -20.31
N GLY A 28 3.62 -0.41 -20.43
CA GLY A 28 4.11 -1.47 -21.30
C GLY A 28 4.90 -2.60 -20.63
N ILE A 29 4.76 -2.79 -19.31
CA ILE A 29 5.25 -4.02 -18.68
C ILE A 29 4.49 -5.21 -19.23
N GLU A 30 5.19 -6.28 -19.60
CA GLU A 30 4.57 -7.47 -20.16
C GLU A 30 3.70 -8.19 -19.12
N PRO A 31 2.56 -8.78 -19.53
CA PRO A 31 1.74 -9.58 -18.63
C PRO A 31 2.54 -10.73 -18.01
N GLY A 32 2.43 -10.89 -16.69
CA GLY A 32 3.14 -11.92 -15.93
C GLY A 32 4.53 -11.53 -15.43
N VAL A 33 5.06 -10.39 -15.85
CA VAL A 33 6.31 -9.84 -15.29
C VAL A 33 6.02 -9.16 -13.97
N ALA A 34 6.81 -9.47 -12.95
CA ALA A 34 6.69 -8.82 -11.64
C ALA A 34 7.07 -7.33 -11.75
N PRO A 35 6.26 -6.41 -11.19
CA PRO A 35 6.58 -4.98 -11.21
C PRO A 35 7.98 -4.66 -10.68
N GLU A 36 8.46 -5.43 -9.72
CA GLU A 36 9.77 -5.31 -9.10
C GLU A 36 10.93 -5.53 -10.08
N GLU A 37 10.74 -6.23 -11.20
CA GLU A 37 11.77 -6.40 -12.23
C GLU A 37 12.16 -5.04 -12.84
N TRP A 38 11.22 -4.10 -12.96
CA TRP A 38 11.52 -2.76 -13.45
C TRP A 38 12.41 -1.93 -12.53
N VAL A 39 12.51 -2.30 -11.26
CA VAL A 39 13.49 -1.67 -10.35
C VAL A 39 14.92 -1.85 -10.85
N VAL A 40 15.17 -2.96 -11.56
CA VAL A 40 16.47 -3.32 -12.13
C VAL A 40 16.56 -3.01 -13.62
N ASP A 41 15.54 -3.45 -14.38
CA ASP A 41 15.61 -3.47 -15.83
C ASP A 41 15.11 -2.17 -16.50
N SER A 42 14.26 -1.40 -15.81
CA SER A 42 13.68 -0.15 -16.32
C SER A 42 13.46 0.88 -15.21
N PRO A 43 14.52 1.25 -14.44
CA PRO A 43 14.40 2.13 -13.28
C PRO A 43 13.83 3.51 -13.61
N GLU A 44 14.03 3.99 -14.84
CA GLU A 44 13.46 5.25 -15.33
C GLU A 44 11.93 5.24 -15.38
N ASN A 45 11.30 4.10 -15.68
CA ASN A 45 9.86 3.94 -15.67
C ASN A 45 9.29 3.97 -14.24
N VAL A 46 10.02 3.38 -13.28
CA VAL A 46 9.69 3.44 -11.86
C VAL A 46 9.71 4.88 -11.38
N GLN A 47 10.78 5.61 -11.66
CA GLN A 47 10.92 7.01 -11.30
C GLN A 47 9.87 7.91 -11.99
N GLU A 48 9.57 7.64 -13.25
CA GLU A 48 8.58 8.41 -14.01
C GLU A 48 7.18 8.29 -13.37
N LEU A 49 6.77 7.10 -12.95
CA LEU A 49 5.48 6.93 -12.28
C LEU A 49 5.42 7.71 -10.97
N HIS A 50 6.48 7.68 -10.15
CA HIS A 50 6.55 8.47 -8.92
C HIS A 50 6.42 9.98 -9.21
N ARG A 51 7.13 10.50 -10.22
CA ARG A 51 7.03 11.92 -10.62
C ARG A 51 5.61 12.29 -11.05
N ARG A 52 4.92 11.41 -11.80
CA ARG A 52 3.53 11.64 -12.21
C ARG A 52 2.58 11.73 -11.03
N PHE A 53 2.74 10.87 -10.03
CA PHE A 53 1.91 10.93 -8.82
C PHE A 53 2.18 12.18 -7.99
N VAL A 54 3.44 12.60 -7.88
CA VAL A 54 3.78 13.87 -7.21
C VAL A 54 3.20 15.07 -7.98
N ALA A 55 3.31 15.08 -9.31
CA ALA A 55 2.68 16.12 -10.14
C ALA A 55 1.15 16.15 -10.01
N ALA A 56 0.52 15.00 -9.70
CA ALA A 56 -0.91 14.89 -9.41
C ALA A 56 -1.28 15.35 -7.99
N GLY A 57 -0.32 15.65 -7.12
CA GLY A 57 -0.54 16.21 -5.79
C GLY A 57 -0.29 15.25 -4.62
N SER A 58 0.35 14.10 -4.83
CA SER A 58 0.67 13.16 -3.76
C SER A 58 1.68 13.73 -2.75
N ASP A 59 1.39 13.55 -1.47
CA ASP A 59 2.30 13.81 -0.34
C ASP A 59 3.15 12.59 0.01
N ILE A 60 2.67 11.40 -0.39
CA ILE A 60 3.28 10.10 -0.10
C ILE A 60 3.28 9.27 -1.38
N VAL A 61 4.43 8.67 -1.72
CA VAL A 61 4.54 7.66 -2.77
C VAL A 61 5.00 6.34 -2.18
N LEU A 62 4.44 5.22 -2.67
CA LEU A 62 4.81 3.88 -2.24
C LEU A 62 5.90 3.32 -3.17
N THR A 63 6.90 2.66 -2.59
CA THR A 63 7.98 2.02 -3.35
C THR A 63 7.46 0.87 -4.22
N CYS A 64 8.15 0.58 -5.32
CA CYS A 64 7.89 -0.58 -6.16
C CYS A 64 8.47 -1.85 -5.51
N SER A 65 7.87 -2.30 -4.40
CA SER A 65 8.35 -3.39 -3.57
C SER A 65 7.25 -4.23 -2.90
N PHE A 66 6.02 -4.09 -3.35
CA PHE A 66 4.88 -4.85 -2.83
C PHE A 66 5.13 -6.37 -2.82
N GLY A 67 5.63 -6.90 -3.92
CA GLY A 67 6.03 -8.30 -4.08
C GLY A 67 7.49 -8.57 -3.75
N GLY A 68 8.20 -7.64 -3.11
CA GLY A 68 9.66 -7.67 -2.92
C GLY A 68 10.17 -8.60 -1.84
N SER A 69 9.32 -9.39 -1.16
CA SER A 69 9.79 -10.36 -0.17
C SER A 69 10.58 -11.50 -0.81
N SER A 70 11.58 -12.04 -0.11
CA SER A 70 12.39 -13.18 -0.60
C SER A 70 11.54 -14.41 -0.92
N LEU A 71 10.44 -14.61 -0.21
CA LEU A 71 9.50 -15.70 -0.50
C LEU A 71 8.72 -15.48 -1.79
N ARG A 72 8.27 -14.26 -2.04
CA ARG A 72 7.50 -13.95 -3.25
C ARG A 72 8.37 -13.91 -4.50
N LEU A 73 9.63 -13.47 -4.37
CA LEU A 73 10.60 -13.45 -5.46
C LEU A 73 11.28 -14.81 -5.69
N ALA A 74 10.96 -15.85 -4.92
CA ALA A 74 11.64 -17.13 -4.98
C ALA A 74 11.56 -17.83 -6.35
N ASP A 75 10.44 -17.68 -7.04
CA ASP A 75 10.18 -18.28 -8.35
C ASP A 75 10.29 -17.26 -9.51
N GLU A 76 10.74 -16.04 -9.24
CA GLU A 76 10.83 -14.94 -10.20
C GLU A 76 12.28 -14.74 -10.72
N ALA A 77 12.43 -13.92 -11.75
CA ALA A 77 13.73 -13.53 -12.29
C ALA A 77 14.67 -12.87 -11.28
N LEU A 78 14.09 -12.35 -10.19
CA LEU A 78 14.80 -11.67 -9.08
C LEU A 78 15.14 -12.60 -7.91
N HIS A 79 15.09 -13.93 -8.09
CA HIS A 79 15.43 -14.91 -7.05
C HIS A 79 16.75 -14.58 -6.37
N GLY A 80 16.74 -14.53 -5.02
CA GLY A 80 17.92 -14.22 -4.21
C GLY A 80 18.35 -12.75 -4.20
N ARG A 81 17.60 -11.82 -4.82
CA ARG A 81 17.93 -10.38 -4.89
C ARG A 81 17.00 -9.51 -4.07
N ALA A 82 16.22 -10.06 -3.14
CA ALA A 82 15.22 -9.31 -2.37
C ALA A 82 15.81 -8.07 -1.68
N ILE A 83 16.94 -8.18 -1.00
CA ILE A 83 17.61 -7.05 -0.32
C ILE A 83 17.99 -5.95 -1.31
N GLU A 84 18.59 -6.32 -2.44
CA GLU A 84 18.99 -5.37 -3.49
C GLU A 84 17.79 -4.64 -4.07
N VAL A 85 16.76 -5.38 -4.44
CA VAL A 85 15.54 -4.84 -5.08
C VAL A 85 14.81 -3.88 -4.15
N ASN A 86 14.59 -4.25 -2.89
CA ASN A 86 13.89 -3.40 -1.93
C ASN A 86 14.66 -2.10 -1.64
N ARG A 87 15.98 -2.20 -1.41
CA ARG A 87 16.82 -1.01 -1.22
C ARG A 87 16.77 -0.10 -2.45
N ARG A 88 16.95 -0.68 -3.65
CA ARG A 88 16.94 0.10 -4.90
C ARG A 88 15.57 0.72 -5.17
N ALA A 89 14.47 0.03 -4.89
CA ALA A 89 13.11 0.59 -5.02
C ALA A 89 12.92 1.84 -4.14
N ALA A 90 13.43 1.81 -2.91
CA ALA A 90 13.40 2.98 -2.02
C ALA A 90 14.28 4.14 -2.54
N GLU A 91 15.50 3.84 -2.97
CA GLU A 91 16.41 4.84 -3.58
C GLU A 91 15.79 5.50 -4.82
N LEU A 92 15.20 4.70 -5.74
CA LEU A 92 14.55 5.22 -6.95
C LEU A 92 13.36 6.14 -6.62
N ALA A 93 12.56 5.79 -5.64
CA ALA A 93 11.47 6.63 -5.19
C ALA A 93 12.01 7.96 -4.65
N ARG A 94 13.01 7.93 -3.77
CA ARG A 94 13.64 9.13 -3.20
C ARG A 94 14.30 10.00 -4.29
N GLU A 95 15.05 9.40 -5.21
CA GLU A 95 15.66 10.10 -6.35
C GLU A 95 14.61 10.81 -7.22
N ALA A 96 13.43 10.19 -7.39
CA ALA A 96 12.35 10.74 -8.21
C ALA A 96 11.63 11.93 -7.57
N VAL A 97 11.41 11.89 -6.23
CA VAL A 97 10.51 12.83 -5.54
C VAL A 97 11.23 13.85 -4.64
N GLY A 98 12.52 13.67 -4.39
CA GLY A 98 13.30 14.57 -3.52
C GLY A 98 12.89 14.48 -2.05
N ASP A 99 13.14 15.55 -1.29
CA ASP A 99 13.00 15.59 0.17
C ASP A 99 11.65 16.13 0.65
N ASP A 100 10.80 16.64 -0.24
CA ASP A 100 9.53 17.29 0.12
C ASP A 100 8.33 16.31 0.18
N VAL A 101 8.49 15.12 -0.39
CA VAL A 101 7.47 14.06 -0.46
C VAL A 101 7.93 12.86 0.37
N LEU A 102 7.01 12.24 1.10
CA LEU A 102 7.31 11.04 1.87
C LEU A 102 7.40 9.82 0.95
N VAL A 103 8.39 8.99 1.22
CA VAL A 103 8.56 7.67 0.59
C VAL A 103 8.12 6.60 1.57
N ALA A 104 7.11 5.83 1.21
CA ALA A 104 6.57 4.72 2.00
C ALA A 104 7.06 3.39 1.44
N GLY A 105 7.74 2.59 2.25
CA GLY A 105 8.15 1.24 1.89
C GLY A 105 6.93 0.31 1.85
N SER A 106 6.57 -0.17 0.67
CA SER A 106 5.44 -1.10 0.47
C SER A 106 5.84 -2.54 0.74
N LEU A 107 5.10 -3.22 1.63
CA LEU A 107 5.25 -4.64 1.97
C LEU A 107 3.90 -5.34 1.80
N GLY A 108 3.79 -6.21 0.81
CA GLY A 108 2.61 -7.04 0.59
C GLY A 108 2.72 -8.42 1.26
N PRO A 109 1.63 -9.21 1.26
CA PRO A 109 1.66 -10.59 1.76
C PRO A 109 2.61 -11.47 0.93
N THR A 110 3.16 -12.51 1.56
CA THR A 110 4.10 -13.44 0.91
C THR A 110 3.50 -14.25 -0.23
N GLY A 111 2.17 -14.34 -0.28
CA GLY A 111 1.45 -15.19 -1.22
C GLY A 111 1.29 -16.63 -0.74
N HIS A 112 1.86 -16.98 0.41
CA HIS A 112 1.70 -18.29 1.03
C HIS A 112 0.61 -18.25 2.12
N LEU A 113 -0.11 -19.36 2.26
CA LEU A 113 -1.00 -19.53 3.41
C LEU A 113 -0.18 -19.89 4.65
N THR A 114 -0.63 -19.41 5.80
CA THR A 114 -0.05 -19.75 7.11
C THR A 114 -0.34 -21.22 7.46
N GLU A 115 0.56 -21.83 8.21
CA GLU A 115 0.32 -23.19 8.73
C GLU A 115 -0.93 -23.24 9.64
N PRO A 116 -1.68 -24.34 9.68
CA PRO A 116 -1.41 -25.61 8.98
C PRO A 116 -1.92 -25.66 7.53
N LEU A 117 -2.48 -24.58 6.99
CA LEU A 117 -3.08 -24.54 5.65
C LEU A 117 -2.05 -24.39 4.53
N GLY A 118 -0.88 -23.88 4.85
CA GLY A 118 0.22 -23.67 3.90
C GLY A 118 1.60 -23.75 4.57
N PRO A 119 2.65 -23.42 3.85
CA PRO A 119 4.04 -23.60 4.32
C PRO A 119 4.55 -22.43 5.18
N LEU A 120 3.82 -21.34 5.34
CA LEU A 120 4.30 -20.15 6.04
C LEU A 120 4.23 -20.36 7.55
N THR A 121 5.39 -20.54 8.17
CA THR A 121 5.55 -20.57 9.63
C THR A 121 5.80 -19.17 10.19
N GLN A 122 5.60 -18.97 11.50
CA GLN A 122 5.90 -17.70 12.16
C GLN A 122 7.37 -17.29 11.96
N ASP A 123 8.32 -18.18 12.25
CA ASP A 123 9.75 -17.88 12.13
C ASP A 123 10.13 -17.45 10.70
N LEU A 124 9.55 -18.12 9.70
CA LEU A 124 9.80 -17.80 8.30
C LEU A 124 9.22 -16.45 7.93
N ALA A 125 7.99 -16.14 8.34
CA ALA A 125 7.35 -14.84 8.10
C ALA A 125 8.13 -13.71 8.79
N VAL A 126 8.42 -13.85 10.08
CA VAL A 126 9.17 -12.85 10.87
C VAL A 126 10.52 -12.54 10.21
N SER A 127 11.29 -13.57 9.84
CA SER A 127 12.59 -13.36 9.18
C SER A 127 12.49 -12.70 7.81
N THR A 128 11.49 -13.08 7.02
CA THR A 128 11.24 -12.53 5.68
C THR A 128 10.87 -11.05 5.74
N TYR A 129 9.95 -10.68 6.61
CA TYR A 129 9.52 -9.27 6.75
C TYR A 129 10.59 -8.41 7.43
N ALA A 130 11.38 -8.95 8.35
CA ALA A 130 12.54 -8.27 8.91
C ALA A 130 13.61 -7.95 7.85
N GLU A 131 13.87 -8.88 6.94
CA GLU A 131 14.80 -8.68 5.81
C GLU A 131 14.30 -7.55 4.89
N GLN A 132 13.04 -7.61 4.48
CA GLN A 132 12.44 -6.62 3.58
C GLN A 132 12.39 -5.23 4.21
N ALA A 133 11.94 -5.13 5.46
CA ALA A 133 11.85 -3.87 6.20
C ALA A 133 13.23 -3.20 6.37
N ARG A 134 14.26 -3.98 6.71
CA ARG A 134 15.63 -3.46 6.83
C ARG A 134 16.14 -2.93 5.50
N ALA A 135 15.94 -3.67 4.40
CA ALA A 135 16.39 -3.24 3.09
C ALA A 135 15.71 -1.94 2.62
N LEU A 136 14.41 -1.79 2.88
CA LEU A 136 13.66 -0.56 2.60
C LEU A 136 14.15 0.61 3.47
N ALA A 137 14.38 0.38 4.76
CA ALA A 137 14.91 1.40 5.67
C ALA A 137 16.32 1.85 5.27
N ASP A 138 17.19 0.92 4.90
CA ASP A 138 18.54 1.22 4.39
C ASP A 138 18.50 2.01 3.07
N GLY A 139 17.45 1.84 2.27
CA GLY A 139 17.18 2.61 1.05
C GLY A 139 16.60 4.00 1.28
N GLY A 140 16.27 4.36 2.53
CA GLY A 140 15.87 5.72 2.94
C GLY A 140 14.38 6.03 2.83
N VAL A 141 13.50 5.05 3.10
CA VAL A 141 12.06 5.32 3.25
C VAL A 141 11.75 6.07 4.55
N ASP A 142 10.65 6.83 4.57
CA ASP A 142 10.22 7.61 5.74
C ASP A 142 9.25 6.84 6.66
N LEU A 143 8.56 5.84 6.11
CA LEU A 143 7.62 4.97 6.80
C LEU A 143 7.51 3.63 6.08
N LEU A 144 6.94 2.63 6.76
CA LEU A 144 6.64 1.32 6.19
C LEU A 144 5.13 1.11 6.14
N VAL A 145 4.65 0.38 5.13
CA VAL A 145 3.24 0.09 4.94
C VAL A 145 3.07 -1.41 4.68
N LEU A 146 2.47 -2.10 5.63
CA LEU A 146 1.89 -3.42 5.39
C LEU A 146 0.57 -3.21 4.64
N GLU A 147 0.48 -3.60 3.38
CA GLU A 147 -0.72 -3.37 2.58
C GLU A 147 -1.28 -4.63 1.94
N THR A 148 -2.60 -4.64 1.76
CA THR A 148 -3.34 -5.73 1.10
C THR A 148 -3.29 -7.06 1.88
N PHE A 149 -3.09 -6.99 3.19
CA PHE A 149 -3.15 -8.17 4.04
C PHE A 149 -4.59 -8.67 4.19
N PHE A 150 -4.75 -9.97 4.38
CA PHE A 150 -6.04 -10.63 4.55
C PHE A 150 -6.05 -11.69 5.66
N SER A 151 -4.86 -12.17 6.07
CA SER A 151 -4.65 -13.11 7.17
C SER A 151 -4.21 -12.37 8.43
N LEU A 152 -4.80 -12.71 9.58
CA LEU A 152 -4.42 -12.12 10.84
C LEU A 152 -3.03 -12.58 11.28
N ASP A 153 -2.77 -13.87 11.20
CA ASP A 153 -1.50 -14.45 11.65
C ASP A 153 -0.32 -13.90 10.84
N GLU A 154 -0.42 -13.91 9.51
CA GLU A 154 0.64 -13.34 8.67
C GLU A 154 0.87 -11.86 8.96
N GLY A 155 -0.20 -11.08 9.15
CA GLY A 155 -0.08 -9.66 9.49
C GLY A 155 0.61 -9.42 10.84
N LEU A 156 0.30 -10.20 11.86
CA LEU A 156 0.94 -10.11 13.17
C LEU A 156 2.42 -10.54 13.12
N TRP A 157 2.75 -11.61 12.39
CA TRP A 157 4.13 -12.05 12.18
C TRP A 157 4.95 -11.05 11.36
N ALA A 158 4.32 -10.42 10.36
CA ALA A 158 4.92 -9.33 9.59
C ALA A 158 5.24 -8.12 10.49
N LEU A 159 4.29 -7.72 11.34
CA LEU A 159 4.50 -6.65 12.32
C LEU A 159 5.69 -6.95 13.24
N GLU A 160 5.75 -8.16 13.81
CA GLU A 160 6.86 -8.61 14.67
C GLU A 160 8.21 -8.52 13.94
N GLY A 161 8.27 -9.02 12.70
CA GLY A 161 9.46 -8.95 11.86
C GLY A 161 9.91 -7.51 11.60
N ILE A 162 8.99 -6.64 11.19
CA ILE A 162 9.29 -5.24 10.91
C ILE A 162 9.79 -4.51 12.16
N GLN A 163 9.11 -4.64 13.30
CA GLN A 163 9.50 -3.98 14.55
C GLN A 163 10.83 -4.50 15.09
N SER A 164 11.24 -5.73 14.75
CA SER A 164 12.59 -6.25 15.09
C SER A 164 13.71 -5.63 14.26
N ALA A 165 13.38 -5.03 13.12
CA ALA A 165 14.34 -4.58 12.11
C ALA A 165 14.38 -3.06 11.90
N SER A 166 13.31 -2.32 12.31
CA SER A 166 13.17 -0.89 12.04
C SER A 166 12.28 -0.20 13.07
N ASP A 167 12.63 1.02 13.44
CA ASP A 167 11.84 1.94 14.28
C ASP A 167 11.00 2.94 13.47
N LEU A 168 10.92 2.77 12.15
CA LEU A 168 10.14 3.65 11.28
C LEU A 168 8.65 3.58 11.60
N PRO A 169 7.89 4.69 11.39
CA PRO A 169 6.44 4.66 11.47
C PRO A 169 5.85 3.55 10.61
N LEU A 170 4.90 2.80 11.17
CA LEU A 170 4.29 1.67 10.47
C LEU A 170 2.78 1.87 10.29
N VAL A 171 2.34 1.71 9.05
CA VAL A 171 0.93 1.65 8.65
C VAL A 171 0.54 0.19 8.43
N VAL A 172 -0.63 -0.21 8.91
CA VAL A 172 -1.22 -1.53 8.66
C VAL A 172 -2.51 -1.37 7.87
N SER A 173 -2.59 -2.01 6.69
CA SER A 173 -3.73 -1.91 5.78
C SER A 173 -4.18 -3.27 5.28
N TYR A 174 -5.46 -3.56 5.42
CA TYR A 174 -6.07 -4.82 5.04
C TYR A 174 -6.94 -4.66 3.80
N SER A 175 -7.07 -5.75 3.02
CA SER A 175 -8.01 -5.85 1.90
C SER A 175 -9.24 -6.64 2.31
N TYR A 176 -10.42 -6.07 2.00
CA TYR A 176 -11.73 -6.64 2.34
C TYR A 176 -12.47 -7.04 1.05
N ASP A 177 -12.09 -8.20 0.49
CA ASP A 177 -12.53 -8.66 -0.84
C ASP A 177 -13.80 -9.51 -0.81
N GLN A 178 -14.31 -9.85 0.39
CA GLN A 178 -15.55 -10.58 0.59
C GLN A 178 -16.65 -9.65 1.15
N GLY A 179 -17.06 -8.67 0.35
CA GLY A 179 -17.91 -7.57 0.80
C GLY A 179 -17.15 -6.68 1.79
N THR A 180 -17.58 -6.71 3.07
CA THR A 180 -16.91 -5.93 4.15
C THR A 180 -15.97 -6.77 5.01
N LYS A 181 -15.57 -7.96 4.54
CA LYS A 181 -14.65 -8.87 5.24
C LYS A 181 -13.44 -9.20 4.38
N THR A 182 -12.33 -9.54 5.05
CA THR A 182 -11.15 -10.07 4.36
C THR A 182 -11.46 -11.46 3.78
N MET A 183 -10.58 -11.97 2.93
CA MET A 183 -10.68 -13.33 2.38
C MET A 183 -10.75 -14.40 3.49
N MET A 184 -10.13 -14.14 4.65
CA MET A 184 -10.17 -15.02 5.83
C MET A 184 -11.35 -14.73 6.77
N GLY A 185 -12.27 -13.84 6.38
CA GLY A 185 -13.50 -13.54 7.12
C GLY A 185 -13.36 -12.52 8.26
N LEU A 186 -12.22 -11.84 8.39
CA LEU A 186 -12.01 -10.81 9.40
C LEU A 186 -12.80 -9.55 9.08
N SER A 187 -13.44 -8.96 10.08
CA SER A 187 -14.04 -7.64 9.99
C SER A 187 -13.01 -6.52 10.24
N PRO A 188 -13.29 -5.26 9.80
CA PRO A 188 -12.47 -4.10 10.13
C PRO A 188 -12.23 -3.93 11.63
N THR A 189 -13.25 -4.11 12.46
CA THR A 189 -13.15 -4.04 13.93
C THR A 189 -12.16 -5.05 14.48
N GLN A 190 -12.22 -6.31 14.04
CA GLN A 190 -11.28 -7.35 14.50
C GLN A 190 -9.83 -7.03 14.14
N VAL A 191 -9.59 -6.46 12.96
CA VAL A 191 -8.25 -6.01 12.56
C VAL A 191 -7.77 -4.87 13.44
N VAL A 192 -8.61 -3.87 13.70
CA VAL A 192 -8.26 -2.75 14.60
C VAL A 192 -7.96 -3.25 16.01
N GLU A 193 -8.80 -4.10 16.58
CA GLU A 193 -8.60 -4.67 17.93
C GLU A 193 -7.27 -5.42 18.07
N ALA A 194 -6.85 -6.12 17.01
CA ALA A 194 -5.61 -6.87 16.99
C ALA A 194 -4.36 -5.97 16.91
N PHE A 195 -4.40 -4.91 16.10
CA PHE A 195 -3.20 -4.13 15.79
C PHE A 195 -3.06 -2.83 16.58
N ALA A 196 -4.16 -2.19 16.99
CA ALA A 196 -4.12 -0.90 17.68
C ALA A 196 -3.25 -0.89 18.94
N PRO A 197 -3.20 -1.97 19.79
CA PRO A 197 -2.35 -2.00 20.97
C PRO A 197 -0.85 -2.18 20.67
N LEU A 198 -0.45 -2.46 19.43
CA LEU A 198 0.89 -2.94 19.08
C LEU A 198 1.83 -1.83 18.56
N GLY A 199 1.53 -0.55 18.83
CA GLY A 199 2.44 0.56 18.55
C GLY A 199 2.52 0.97 17.07
N ILE A 200 1.52 0.64 16.25
CA ILE A 200 1.41 1.10 14.87
C ILE A 200 1.06 2.59 14.79
N THR A 201 1.39 3.25 13.69
CA THR A 201 1.17 4.69 13.51
C THR A 201 -0.17 5.02 12.86
N ALA A 202 -0.64 4.15 11.96
CA ALA A 202 -1.93 4.27 11.29
C ALA A 202 -2.46 2.89 10.91
N ILE A 203 -3.78 2.79 10.71
CA ILE A 203 -4.45 1.55 10.32
C ILE A 203 -5.50 1.85 9.26
N GLY A 204 -5.84 0.85 8.43
CA GLY A 204 -6.91 1.08 7.47
C GLY A 204 -7.17 -0.01 6.47
N ALA A 205 -7.62 0.42 5.30
CA ALA A 205 -8.03 -0.46 4.20
C ALA A 205 -7.44 0.00 2.87
N ASN A 206 -7.09 -0.97 2.04
CA ASN A 206 -6.78 -0.71 0.64
C ASN A 206 -7.34 -1.84 -0.25
N CYS A 207 -7.31 -1.65 -1.56
CA CYS A 207 -7.97 -2.54 -2.53
C CYS A 207 -9.47 -2.67 -2.26
N GLY A 208 -9.97 -3.87 -1.97
CA GLY A 208 -11.39 -4.14 -1.78
C GLY A 208 -12.13 -4.41 -3.10
N LYS A 209 -13.39 -4.83 -2.99
CA LYS A 209 -14.19 -5.27 -4.14
C LYS A 209 -14.88 -4.11 -4.86
N SER A 210 -15.48 -3.18 -4.11
CA SER A 210 -16.21 -2.04 -4.68
C SER A 210 -16.09 -0.81 -3.79
N LEU A 211 -16.33 0.38 -4.36
CA LEU A 211 -16.36 1.63 -3.61
C LEU A 211 -17.49 1.63 -2.56
N ALA A 212 -18.65 1.05 -2.88
CA ALA A 212 -19.77 0.93 -1.95
C ALA A 212 -19.45 0.04 -0.73
N ASP A 213 -18.73 -1.07 -0.94
CA ASP A 213 -18.25 -1.88 0.19
C ASP A 213 -17.24 -1.09 1.02
N THR A 214 -16.35 -0.34 0.37
CA THR A 214 -15.35 0.50 1.06
C THR A 214 -16.01 1.60 1.90
N ASP A 215 -17.12 2.19 1.47
CA ASP A 215 -17.89 3.15 2.27
C ASP A 215 -18.30 2.56 3.62
N VAL A 216 -18.80 1.32 3.63
CA VAL A 216 -19.22 0.60 4.84
C VAL A 216 -17.99 0.22 5.69
N ILE A 217 -16.91 -0.24 5.06
CA ILE A 217 -15.65 -0.57 5.74
C ILE A 217 -15.10 0.66 6.46
N VAL A 218 -15.10 1.82 5.82
CA VAL A 218 -14.63 3.08 6.43
C VAL A 218 -15.48 3.48 7.62
N GLU A 219 -16.81 3.33 7.57
CA GLU A 219 -17.70 3.59 8.71
C GLU A 219 -17.35 2.68 9.90
N GLU A 220 -17.12 1.39 9.68
CA GLU A 220 -16.73 0.44 10.71
C GLU A 220 -15.33 0.76 11.29
N LEU A 221 -14.36 1.10 10.41
CA LEU A 221 -13.02 1.50 10.82
C LEU A 221 -13.05 2.76 11.70
N VAL A 222 -13.77 3.81 11.28
CA VAL A 222 -13.91 5.07 12.04
C VAL A 222 -14.46 4.80 13.44
N ALA A 223 -15.43 3.91 13.56
CA ALA A 223 -16.01 3.54 14.85
C ALA A 223 -15.02 2.79 15.76
N ALA A 224 -14.06 2.06 15.18
CA ALA A 224 -13.15 1.16 15.90
C ALA A 224 -11.77 1.78 16.21
N VAL A 225 -11.24 2.69 15.38
CA VAL A 225 -9.80 3.10 15.41
C VAL A 225 -9.34 3.84 16.66
N GLY A 226 -10.25 4.33 17.50
CA GLY A 226 -9.89 4.86 18.83
C GLY A 226 -8.89 6.03 18.85
N GLY A 227 -8.76 6.75 17.72
CA GLY A 227 -7.85 7.90 17.60
C GLY A 227 -6.59 7.64 16.75
N LEU A 228 -6.34 6.41 16.29
CA LEU A 228 -5.32 6.15 15.27
C LEU A 228 -5.71 6.83 13.94
N PRO A 229 -4.75 7.43 13.20
CA PRO A 229 -4.99 7.91 11.85
C PRO A 229 -5.50 6.79 10.94
N LEU A 230 -6.57 7.08 10.17
CA LEU A 230 -7.14 6.13 9.24
C LEU A 230 -6.53 6.29 7.83
N TRP A 231 -6.03 5.17 7.29
CA TRP A 231 -5.47 5.03 5.94
C TRP A 231 -6.49 4.36 5.02
N VAL A 232 -6.85 5.02 3.88
CA VAL A 232 -7.83 4.46 2.93
C VAL A 232 -7.35 4.64 1.49
N LYS A 233 -7.09 3.54 0.79
CA LYS A 233 -6.69 3.52 -0.62
C LYS A 233 -7.54 2.51 -1.41
N PRO A 234 -8.77 2.84 -1.81
CA PRO A 234 -9.65 1.91 -2.53
C PRO A 234 -9.19 1.66 -3.97
N ASN A 235 -9.67 0.57 -4.56
CA ASN A 235 -9.60 0.38 -6.02
C ASN A 235 -10.44 1.43 -6.74
N ALA A 236 -10.10 1.72 -8.01
CA ALA A 236 -10.92 2.56 -8.88
C ALA A 236 -12.18 1.78 -9.37
N GLY A 237 -12.99 1.31 -8.42
CA GLY A 237 -14.16 0.51 -8.66
C GLY A 237 -13.88 -0.98 -8.89
N ILE A 238 -14.77 -1.65 -9.62
CA ILE A 238 -14.74 -3.10 -9.82
C ILE A 238 -13.90 -3.46 -11.05
N PRO A 239 -12.93 -4.39 -10.93
CA PRO A 239 -12.18 -4.86 -12.09
C PRO A 239 -13.07 -5.66 -13.04
N ARG A 240 -12.93 -5.41 -14.34
CA ARG A 240 -13.62 -6.14 -15.41
C ARG A 240 -12.63 -6.53 -16.49
N MET A 241 -12.77 -7.76 -17.01
CA MET A 241 -12.01 -8.19 -18.18
C MET A 241 -12.66 -7.64 -19.46
N VAL A 242 -11.87 -6.95 -20.30
CA VAL A 242 -12.26 -6.51 -21.64
C VAL A 242 -11.17 -6.98 -22.60
N GLY A 243 -11.44 -8.08 -23.30
CA GLY A 243 -10.38 -8.82 -24.00
C GLY A 243 -9.36 -9.35 -23.01
N ASP A 244 -8.09 -9.05 -23.24
CA ASP A 244 -6.98 -9.44 -22.35
C ASP A 244 -6.62 -8.36 -21.31
N ALA A 245 -7.34 -7.23 -21.30
CA ALA A 245 -7.08 -6.12 -20.39
C ALA A 245 -8.02 -6.14 -19.17
N VAL A 246 -7.49 -5.80 -18.01
CA VAL A 246 -8.28 -5.51 -16.81
C VAL A 246 -8.57 -4.01 -16.79
N ILE A 247 -9.84 -3.64 -16.84
CA ILE A 247 -10.28 -2.25 -16.68
C ILE A 247 -11.08 -2.11 -15.38
N TYR A 248 -11.06 -0.91 -14.80
CA TYR A 248 -11.79 -0.55 -13.60
C TYR A 248 -12.94 0.41 -13.96
N ASP A 249 -14.10 0.27 -13.32
CA ASP A 249 -15.32 0.93 -13.76
C ASP A 249 -15.56 2.33 -13.14
N ALA A 250 -14.77 2.74 -12.14
CA ALA A 250 -14.86 4.07 -11.57
C ALA A 250 -13.83 5.01 -12.22
N GLY A 251 -14.32 6.13 -12.76
CA GLY A 251 -13.47 7.17 -13.29
C GLY A 251 -12.90 8.08 -12.19
N PRO A 252 -12.02 9.04 -12.56
CA PRO A 252 -11.40 9.97 -11.62
C PRO A 252 -12.39 10.73 -10.73
N ALA A 253 -13.52 11.20 -11.29
CA ALA A 253 -14.52 11.93 -10.54
C ALA A 253 -15.27 11.03 -9.54
N ASP A 254 -15.60 9.80 -9.94
CA ASP A 254 -16.30 8.84 -9.09
C ASP A 254 -15.45 8.48 -7.86
N LEU A 255 -14.17 8.14 -8.10
CA LEU A 255 -13.22 7.84 -7.02
C LEU A 255 -13.03 9.03 -6.08
N ALA A 256 -12.90 10.23 -6.63
CA ALA A 256 -12.70 11.44 -5.85
C ALA A 256 -13.90 11.77 -4.94
N GLU A 257 -15.14 11.53 -5.40
CA GLU A 257 -16.35 11.73 -4.60
C GLU A 257 -16.38 10.79 -3.38
N HIS A 258 -16.11 9.50 -3.57
CA HIS A 258 -16.02 8.54 -2.47
C HIS A 258 -14.90 8.90 -1.49
N VAL A 259 -13.71 9.22 -1.99
CA VAL A 259 -12.55 9.60 -1.14
C VAL A 259 -12.86 10.86 -0.33
N ARG A 260 -13.56 11.84 -0.90
CA ARG A 260 -14.07 12.99 -0.15
C ARG A 260 -14.94 12.55 1.03
N GLY A 261 -15.87 11.64 0.77
CA GLY A 261 -16.70 11.04 1.82
C GLY A 261 -15.91 10.35 2.92
N TYR A 262 -14.79 9.71 2.60
CA TYR A 262 -13.91 9.10 3.62
C TYR A 262 -13.23 10.15 4.50
N VAL A 263 -12.74 11.23 3.90
CA VAL A 263 -12.14 12.35 4.63
C VAL A 263 -13.18 13.02 5.54
N ASP A 264 -14.39 13.25 5.04
CA ASP A 264 -15.49 13.84 5.83
C ASP A 264 -15.87 12.96 7.04
N ARG A 265 -15.66 11.63 6.96
CA ARG A 265 -15.82 10.68 8.07
C ARG A 265 -14.61 10.57 9.00
N GLY A 266 -13.45 11.15 8.65
CA GLY A 266 -12.28 11.18 9.51
C GLY A 266 -11.05 10.43 8.97
N ALA A 267 -11.04 9.97 7.71
CA ALA A 267 -9.82 9.46 7.10
C ALA A 267 -8.75 10.55 7.04
N ARG A 268 -7.52 10.19 7.43
CA ARG A 268 -6.39 11.11 7.54
C ARG A 268 -5.35 10.92 6.45
N ILE A 269 -5.31 9.75 5.86
CA ILE A 269 -4.46 9.43 4.71
C ILE A 269 -5.34 8.75 3.66
N VAL A 270 -5.40 9.32 2.46
CA VAL A 270 -6.20 8.79 1.37
C VAL A 270 -5.39 8.71 0.09
N GLY A 271 -5.82 7.84 -0.82
CA GLY A 271 -5.18 7.66 -2.13
C GLY A 271 -6.00 6.72 -2.99
N GLY A 272 -5.35 6.03 -3.92
CA GLY A 272 -5.97 4.99 -4.72
C GLY A 272 -5.16 3.70 -4.70
N CYS A 273 -5.79 2.57 -5.02
CA CYS A 273 -5.17 1.28 -5.23
C CYS A 273 -5.41 0.84 -6.69
N CYS A 274 -5.62 -0.44 -6.97
CA CYS A 274 -5.71 -0.95 -8.33
C CYS A 274 -6.66 -0.13 -9.23
N GLY A 275 -6.25 0.10 -10.47
CA GLY A 275 -6.99 0.89 -11.45
C GLY A 275 -6.82 2.41 -11.34
N SER A 276 -6.32 2.93 -10.22
CA SER A 276 -6.15 4.38 -10.07
C SER A 276 -4.87 4.88 -10.77
N THR A 277 -5.02 5.94 -11.55
CA THR A 277 -3.98 6.60 -12.32
C THR A 277 -3.62 7.97 -11.74
N PRO A 278 -2.58 8.66 -12.23
CA PRO A 278 -2.31 10.03 -11.82
C PRO A 278 -3.51 10.98 -11.99
N GLU A 279 -4.38 10.76 -12.99
CA GLU A 279 -5.59 11.55 -13.18
C GLU A 279 -6.61 11.33 -12.05
N HIS A 280 -6.71 10.12 -11.50
CA HIS A 280 -7.52 9.85 -10.32
C HIS A 280 -6.99 10.59 -9.10
N ILE A 281 -5.68 10.57 -8.89
CA ILE A 281 -5.04 11.29 -7.77
C ILE A 281 -5.20 12.80 -7.91
N ALA A 282 -5.07 13.34 -9.14
CA ALA A 282 -5.31 14.76 -9.39
C ALA A 282 -6.77 15.15 -9.11
N ALA A 283 -7.74 14.29 -9.45
CA ALA A 283 -9.15 14.53 -9.12
C ALA A 283 -9.39 14.51 -7.60
N ILE A 284 -8.76 13.58 -6.87
CA ILE A 284 -8.81 13.57 -5.39
C ILE A 284 -8.19 14.86 -4.83
N ALA A 285 -7.02 15.27 -5.31
CA ALA A 285 -6.38 16.51 -4.88
C ALA A 285 -7.32 17.72 -5.07
N ALA A 286 -7.97 17.81 -6.23
CA ALA A 286 -8.91 18.92 -6.53
C ALA A 286 -10.11 18.98 -5.57
N VAL A 287 -10.74 17.84 -5.25
CA VAL A 287 -11.89 17.84 -4.30
C VAL A 287 -11.45 18.07 -2.85
N LEU A 288 -10.19 17.86 -2.53
CA LEU A 288 -9.59 18.19 -1.23
C LEU A 288 -9.09 19.66 -1.18
N GLY A 289 -9.25 20.45 -2.25
CA GLY A 289 -8.86 21.85 -2.31
C GLY A 289 -7.36 22.09 -2.44
N ARG A 290 -6.67 21.19 -3.13
CA ARG A 290 -5.22 21.23 -3.34
C ARG A 290 -4.86 21.52 -4.78
#